data_62d4038b8498ac227c6105b70834ed0c
#
_entry.id   62d4038b8498ac227c6105b70834ed0c
#
_cell.length_a   1.000
_cell.length_b   1.000
_cell.length_c   1.000
_cell.angle_alpha   90.00
_cell.angle_beta   90.00
_cell.angle_gamma   90.00
#
_symmetry.space_group_name_H-M   'P 1'
#
loop_
_entity.id
_entity.type
_entity.pdbx_description
1 polymer ?
#
loop_
_entity_poly.entity_id
_entity_poly.type
_entity_poly.pdbx_seq_one_letter_code
_entity_poly.pdbx_strand_id
1 'polypeptide(L)'
;MRKLQLIALLSVFALPGTLMLAAVHDIYPDPAQASHDLSAALKTAAATHKRILLDFGGNWCGDCQALDIYFHDPNNKPILDANFVLVHINVGHEDQNLALAKRYRIPLKKGVPALAVLSDQGALLYSQKTGEFEDMRQMQSSSVTSFLARWKPSGKGCSVVEVRC
;
A
#
# COMPACT_ATOMS: atom_id res chain seq x y z
N MET A 1 -1.06 -67.92 45.75
CA MET A 1 -1.64 -66.58 45.70
C MET A 1 -0.65 -65.69 44.92
N ARG A 2 -0.91 -65.56 43.60
CA ARG A 2 -0.06 -64.79 42.67
C ARG A 2 -0.61 -63.40 42.54
N LYS A 3 0.12 -62.33 42.98
CA LYS A 3 -0.26 -60.94 42.79
C LYS A 3 0.11 -60.54 41.38
N LEU A 4 -0.91 -60.22 40.54
CA LEU A 4 -0.74 -59.62 39.22
C LEU A 4 -0.49 -58.12 39.43
N GLN A 5 0.69 -57.60 39.04
CA GLN A 5 0.95 -56.18 38.95
C GLN A 5 0.60 -55.70 37.54
N LEU A 6 -0.42 -54.84 37.46
CA LEU A 6 -0.73 -54.07 36.24
C LEU A 6 0.27 -52.89 36.13
N ILE A 7 1.10 -52.93 35.09
CA ILE A 7 1.93 -51.79 34.71
C ILE A 7 1.12 -50.97 33.71
N ALA A 8 0.66 -49.79 34.13
CA ALA A 8 0.02 -48.81 33.27
C ALA A 8 1.11 -48.04 32.48
N LEU A 9 1.20 -48.30 31.18
CA LEU A 9 2.04 -47.55 30.27
C LEU A 9 1.34 -46.21 29.94
N LEU A 10 1.83 -45.11 30.52
CA LEU A 10 1.47 -43.73 30.08
C LEU A 10 2.23 -43.45 28.79
N SER A 11 1.55 -43.53 27.66
CA SER A 11 2.05 -43.02 26.40
C SER A 11 1.87 -41.50 26.36
N VAL A 12 2.99 -40.75 26.49
CA VAL A 12 3.04 -39.32 26.29
C VAL A 12 2.95 -39.07 24.78
N PHE A 13 1.79 -38.61 24.34
CA PHE A 13 1.58 -38.14 22.95
C PHE A 13 2.20 -36.75 22.82
N ALA A 14 3.43 -36.67 22.30
CA ALA A 14 4.06 -35.40 21.91
C ALA A 14 3.40 -34.89 20.61
N LEU A 15 2.53 -33.89 20.73
CA LEU A 15 2.05 -33.13 19.58
C LEU A 15 3.21 -32.36 18.96
N PRO A 16 3.51 -32.53 17.67
CA PRO A 16 4.45 -31.65 16.99
C PRO A 16 3.82 -30.27 16.88
N GLY A 17 4.38 -29.31 17.64
CA GLY A 17 4.04 -27.90 17.48
C GLY A 17 4.50 -27.45 16.09
N THR A 18 3.59 -27.30 15.15
CA THR A 18 3.83 -26.63 13.88
C THR A 18 4.11 -25.15 14.17
N LEU A 19 5.38 -24.78 14.09
CA LEU A 19 5.79 -23.39 14.08
C LEU A 19 5.22 -22.78 12.78
N MET A 20 4.09 -22.05 12.87
CA MET A 20 3.64 -21.21 11.77
C MET A 20 4.64 -20.05 11.65
N LEU A 21 5.57 -20.16 10.70
CA LEU A 21 6.27 -18.98 10.19
C LEU A 21 5.19 -18.12 9.56
N ALA A 22 4.89 -16.98 10.20
CA ALA A 22 4.14 -15.93 9.54
C ALA A 22 4.96 -15.52 8.31
N ALA A 23 4.42 -15.77 7.12
CA ALA A 23 5.02 -15.29 5.89
C ALA A 23 5.05 -13.76 5.98
N VAL A 24 6.24 -13.18 5.91
CA VAL A 24 6.39 -11.73 5.72
C VAL A 24 5.73 -11.42 4.39
N HIS A 25 4.64 -10.69 4.44
CA HIS A 25 3.92 -10.30 3.22
C HIS A 25 4.70 -9.17 2.57
N ASP A 26 5.29 -9.46 1.40
CA ASP A 26 5.95 -8.45 0.59
C ASP A 26 4.91 -7.52 -0.03
N ILE A 27 4.85 -6.27 0.47
CA ILE A 27 3.96 -5.23 -0.01
C ILE A 27 4.46 -4.69 -1.36
N TYR A 28 5.77 -4.49 -1.45
CA TYR A 28 6.43 -3.93 -2.62
C TYR A 28 6.99 -5.07 -3.48
N PRO A 29 6.58 -5.16 -4.77
CA PRO A 29 7.06 -6.18 -5.70
C PRO A 29 8.55 -5.99 -6.01
N ASP A 30 9.12 -6.90 -6.83
CA ASP A 30 10.47 -6.74 -7.35
C ASP A 30 10.63 -5.35 -8.01
N PRO A 31 11.69 -4.58 -7.71
CA PRO A 31 11.93 -3.27 -8.32
C PRO A 31 11.87 -3.25 -9.84
N ALA A 32 12.24 -4.34 -10.51
CA ALA A 32 12.18 -4.47 -11.95
C ALA A 32 10.74 -4.43 -12.53
N GLN A 33 9.73 -4.73 -11.71
CA GLN A 33 8.31 -4.72 -12.13
C GLN A 33 7.70 -3.32 -12.20
N ALA A 34 8.29 -2.32 -11.57
CA ALA A 34 7.70 -0.99 -11.40
C ALA A 34 7.19 -0.35 -12.70
N SER A 35 7.94 -0.45 -13.79
CA SER A 35 7.55 0.10 -15.10
C SER A 35 6.40 -0.67 -15.75
N HIS A 36 6.38 -2.00 -15.58
CA HIS A 36 5.30 -2.87 -16.07
C HIS A 36 4.01 -2.57 -15.30
N ASP A 37 4.08 -2.54 -13.97
CA ASP A 37 2.92 -2.32 -13.10
C ASP A 37 2.31 -0.94 -13.28
N LEU A 38 3.16 0.08 -13.44
CA LEU A 38 2.70 1.42 -13.81
C LEU A 38 1.98 1.43 -15.17
N SER A 39 2.52 0.72 -16.16
CA SER A 39 1.89 0.63 -17.49
C SER A 39 0.53 -0.07 -17.43
N ALA A 40 0.41 -1.14 -16.64
CA ALA A 40 -0.84 -1.84 -16.40
C ALA A 40 -1.86 -0.94 -15.66
N ALA A 41 -1.39 -0.21 -14.63
CA ALA A 41 -2.21 0.73 -13.88
C ALA A 41 -2.76 1.86 -14.76
N LEU A 42 -1.95 2.40 -15.68
CA LEU A 42 -2.40 3.42 -16.65
C LEU A 42 -3.54 2.91 -17.53
N LYS A 43 -3.45 1.68 -18.04
CA LYS A 43 -4.52 1.06 -18.83
C LYS A 43 -5.79 0.88 -18.01
N THR A 44 -5.65 0.36 -16.79
CA THR A 44 -6.79 0.16 -15.87
C THR A 44 -7.43 1.48 -15.49
N ALA A 45 -6.63 2.49 -15.14
CA ALA A 45 -7.12 3.80 -14.76
C ALA A 45 -7.91 4.48 -15.90
N ALA A 46 -7.38 4.43 -17.13
CA ALA A 46 -8.07 4.97 -18.31
C ALA A 46 -9.41 4.27 -18.57
N ALA A 47 -9.47 2.94 -18.41
CA ALA A 47 -10.70 2.16 -18.63
C ALA A 47 -11.75 2.35 -17.53
N THR A 48 -11.31 2.63 -16.29
CA THR A 48 -12.20 2.72 -15.12
C THR A 48 -12.42 4.15 -14.61
N HIS A 49 -11.77 5.15 -15.23
CA HIS A 49 -11.77 6.55 -14.81
C HIS A 49 -11.32 6.77 -13.37
N LYS A 50 -10.50 5.87 -12.84
CA LYS A 50 -9.87 6.00 -11.53
C LYS A 50 -8.58 6.81 -11.63
N ARG A 51 -8.17 7.42 -10.54
CA ARG A 51 -6.81 7.98 -10.41
C ARG A 51 -5.81 6.87 -10.12
N ILE A 52 -4.52 7.14 -10.37
CA ILE A 52 -3.45 6.24 -9.97
C ILE A 52 -2.82 6.83 -8.71
N LEU A 53 -2.67 5.99 -7.69
CA LEU A 53 -1.94 6.30 -6.47
C LEU A 53 -0.62 5.55 -6.52
N LEU A 54 0.49 6.29 -6.66
CA LEU A 54 1.83 5.73 -6.59
C LEU A 54 2.32 5.81 -5.15
N ASP A 55 2.76 4.69 -4.62
CA ASP A 55 3.35 4.55 -3.29
C ASP A 55 4.79 4.08 -3.43
N PHE A 56 5.74 5.00 -3.20
CA PHE A 56 7.16 4.73 -3.25
C PHE A 56 7.67 4.31 -1.88
N GLY A 57 8.24 3.13 -1.79
CA GLY A 57 8.72 2.57 -0.53
C GLY A 57 9.48 1.26 -0.71
N GLY A 58 9.56 0.45 0.35
CA GLY A 58 10.21 -0.85 0.33
C GLY A 58 9.82 -1.72 1.51
N ASN A 59 9.97 -3.03 1.37
CA ASN A 59 9.56 -4.02 2.37
C ASN A 59 10.31 -3.90 3.72
N TRP A 60 11.48 -3.26 3.73
CA TRP A 60 12.26 -2.97 4.94
C TRP A 60 11.71 -1.79 5.77
N CYS A 61 10.84 -0.97 5.18
CA CYS A 61 10.38 0.29 5.75
C CYS A 61 9.17 0.08 6.66
N GLY A 62 9.32 0.28 7.97
CA GLY A 62 8.22 0.11 8.92
C GLY A 62 7.07 1.10 8.75
N ASP A 63 7.35 2.33 8.29
CA ASP A 63 6.31 3.32 8.01
C ASP A 63 5.54 2.99 6.73
N CYS A 64 6.18 2.34 5.76
CA CYS A 64 5.53 1.81 4.56
C CYS A 64 4.55 0.69 4.91
N GLN A 65 4.93 -0.19 5.84
CA GLN A 65 4.04 -1.25 6.36
C GLN A 65 2.84 -0.64 7.11
N ALA A 66 3.07 0.41 7.91
CA ALA A 66 1.99 1.13 8.59
C ALA A 66 1.03 1.80 7.60
N LEU A 67 1.52 2.38 6.52
CA LEU A 67 0.71 2.95 5.46
C LEU A 67 -0.15 1.88 4.77
N ASP A 68 0.43 0.72 4.47
CA ASP A 68 -0.31 -0.40 3.86
C ASP A 68 -1.43 -0.89 4.78
N ILE A 69 -1.18 -1.04 6.09
CA ILE A 69 -2.22 -1.35 7.08
C ILE A 69 -3.33 -0.31 7.02
N TYR A 70 -3.00 0.98 6.93
CA TYR A 70 -4.01 2.04 6.84
C TYR A 70 -4.76 2.05 5.50
N PHE A 71 -4.15 1.66 4.39
CA PHE A 71 -4.86 1.46 3.13
C PHE A 71 -5.92 0.34 3.23
N HIS A 72 -5.67 -0.68 4.06
CA HIS A 72 -6.57 -1.80 4.30
C HIS A 72 -7.57 -1.57 5.46
N ASP A 73 -7.48 -0.43 6.15
CA ASP A 73 -8.45 -0.04 7.19
C ASP A 73 -9.87 0.01 6.61
N PRO A 74 -10.91 -0.47 7.35
CA PRO A 74 -12.30 -0.50 6.88
C PRO A 74 -12.85 0.86 6.40
N ASN A 75 -12.32 1.98 6.89
CA ASN A 75 -12.73 3.32 6.45
C ASN A 75 -12.01 3.77 5.18
N ASN A 76 -10.81 3.28 4.91
CA ASN A 76 -9.96 3.70 3.80
C ASN A 76 -10.12 2.80 2.57
N LYS A 77 -10.16 1.49 2.78
CA LYS A 77 -10.21 0.51 1.68
C LYS A 77 -11.35 0.77 0.69
N PRO A 78 -12.61 1.04 1.10
CA PRO A 78 -13.68 1.35 0.15
C PRO A 78 -13.40 2.60 -0.68
N ILE A 79 -12.77 3.64 -0.09
CA ILE A 79 -12.42 4.87 -0.81
C ILE A 79 -11.30 4.59 -1.81
N LEU A 80 -10.28 3.85 -1.39
CA LEU A 80 -9.15 3.46 -2.24
C LEU A 80 -9.64 2.62 -3.43
N ASP A 81 -10.35 1.52 -3.16
CA ASP A 81 -10.81 0.59 -4.19
C ASP A 81 -11.76 1.25 -5.20
N ALA A 82 -12.64 2.15 -4.76
CA ALA A 82 -13.59 2.81 -5.66
C ALA A 82 -12.93 3.87 -6.57
N ASN A 83 -11.84 4.51 -6.13
CA ASN A 83 -11.35 5.75 -6.74
C ASN A 83 -9.93 5.67 -7.30
N PHE A 84 -9.14 4.66 -6.89
CA PHE A 84 -7.73 4.61 -7.24
C PHE A 84 -7.31 3.24 -7.78
N VAL A 85 -6.28 3.25 -8.59
CA VAL A 85 -5.43 2.10 -8.90
C VAL A 85 -4.14 2.31 -8.12
N LEU A 86 -3.93 1.53 -7.05
CA LEU A 86 -2.73 1.59 -6.22
C LEU A 86 -1.57 0.87 -6.92
N VAL A 87 -0.39 1.49 -6.93
CA VAL A 87 0.85 0.91 -7.46
C VAL A 87 1.95 1.12 -6.44
N HIS A 88 2.48 0.03 -5.91
CA HIS A 88 3.67 0.05 -5.06
C HIS A 88 4.93 0.08 -5.92
N ILE A 89 5.74 1.11 -5.74
CA ILE A 89 7.02 1.31 -6.43
C ILE A 89 8.15 1.01 -5.45
N ASN A 90 8.74 -0.16 -5.59
CA ASN A 90 9.87 -0.56 -4.76
C ASN A 90 11.11 0.27 -5.11
N VAL A 91 11.63 1.03 -4.16
CA VAL A 91 12.81 1.88 -4.34
C VAL A 91 14.10 1.23 -3.81
N GLY A 92 14.07 -0.08 -3.52
CA GLY A 92 15.21 -0.76 -2.90
C GLY A 92 15.53 -0.11 -1.56
N HIS A 93 16.79 0.17 -1.29
CA HIS A 93 17.23 1.02 -0.17
C HIS A 93 17.45 2.47 -0.65
N GLU A 94 16.46 3.02 -1.36
CA GLU A 94 16.49 4.34 -2.02
C GLU A 94 17.50 4.43 -3.17
N ASP A 95 17.82 3.29 -3.78
CA ASP A 95 18.77 3.13 -4.88
C ASP A 95 18.15 2.57 -6.17
N GLN A 96 16.87 2.13 -6.11
CA GLN A 96 16.13 1.60 -7.24
C GLN A 96 15.03 2.57 -7.71
N ASN A 97 14.59 2.44 -8.95
CA ASN A 97 13.50 3.23 -9.55
C ASN A 97 13.65 4.76 -9.43
N LEU A 98 14.89 5.27 -9.33
CA LEU A 98 15.21 6.69 -9.18
C LEU A 98 14.69 7.54 -10.34
N ALA A 99 14.66 6.97 -11.55
CA ALA A 99 14.13 7.67 -12.73
C ALA A 99 12.60 7.91 -12.60
N LEU A 100 11.85 6.92 -12.04
CA LEU A 100 10.42 7.08 -11.75
C LEU A 100 10.20 8.10 -10.63
N ALA A 101 10.96 8.01 -9.54
CA ALA A 101 10.90 8.97 -8.46
C ALA A 101 11.14 10.41 -8.97
N LYS A 102 12.17 10.61 -9.79
CA LYS A 102 12.45 11.90 -10.43
C LYS A 102 11.30 12.36 -11.34
N ARG A 103 10.77 11.47 -12.18
CA ARG A 103 9.67 11.76 -13.11
C ARG A 103 8.45 12.29 -12.37
N TYR A 104 8.11 11.68 -11.23
CA TYR A 104 6.96 12.06 -10.42
C TYR A 104 7.32 13.00 -9.27
N ARG A 105 8.54 13.57 -9.28
CA ARG A 105 9.01 14.60 -8.33
C ARG A 105 8.97 14.13 -6.88
N ILE A 106 9.21 12.84 -6.65
CA ILE A 106 9.25 12.24 -5.32
C ILE A 106 10.58 12.59 -4.64
N PRO A 107 10.55 13.21 -3.44
CA PRO A 107 11.76 13.61 -2.72
C PRO A 107 12.26 12.47 -1.84
N LEU A 108 12.79 11.37 -2.40
CA LEU A 108 13.23 10.18 -1.64
C LEU A 108 14.12 10.54 -0.45
N LYS A 109 14.98 11.57 -0.58
CA LYS A 109 15.83 12.06 0.53
C LYS A 109 15.06 12.62 1.73
N LYS A 110 13.75 12.77 1.63
CA LYS A 110 12.87 13.20 2.73
C LYS A 110 12.19 12.02 3.41
N GLY A 111 12.54 10.79 3.00
CA GLY A 111 12.02 9.56 3.55
C GLY A 111 10.93 8.91 2.70
N VAL A 112 10.60 7.68 3.10
CA VAL A 112 9.52 6.85 2.55
C VAL A 112 8.65 6.34 3.70
N PRO A 113 7.34 6.09 3.44
CA PRO A 113 6.65 6.08 2.15
C PRO A 113 6.46 7.49 1.58
N ALA A 114 6.45 7.57 0.24
CA ALA A 114 6.23 8.82 -0.45
C ALA A 114 5.21 8.67 -1.58
N LEU A 115 4.17 9.53 -1.57
CA LEU A 115 3.01 9.37 -2.43
C LEU A 115 2.96 10.36 -3.59
N ALA A 116 2.49 9.87 -4.74
CA ALA A 116 2.04 10.72 -5.85
C ALA A 116 0.68 10.26 -6.36
N VAL A 117 -0.11 11.21 -6.86
CA VAL A 117 -1.40 10.95 -7.50
C VAL A 117 -1.34 11.39 -8.96
N LEU A 118 -1.75 10.47 -9.85
CA LEU A 118 -1.90 10.77 -11.27
C LEU A 118 -3.38 10.78 -11.65
N SER A 119 -3.71 11.50 -12.73
CA SER A 119 -5.00 11.36 -13.39
C SER A 119 -5.15 9.97 -14.02
N ASP A 120 -6.33 9.64 -14.50
CA ASP A 120 -6.61 8.45 -15.32
C ASP A 120 -5.85 8.45 -16.66
N GLN A 121 -5.32 9.59 -17.09
CA GLN A 121 -4.47 9.75 -18.28
C GLN A 121 -2.97 9.84 -17.94
N GLY A 122 -2.59 9.61 -16.67
CA GLY A 122 -1.19 9.63 -16.22
C GLY A 122 -0.58 11.00 -15.98
N ALA A 123 -1.37 12.10 -16.01
CA ALA A 123 -0.88 13.43 -15.65
C ALA A 123 -0.66 13.53 -14.13
N LEU A 124 0.47 14.09 -13.70
CA LEU A 124 0.78 14.29 -12.29
C LEU A 124 -0.15 15.35 -11.68
N LEU A 125 -0.95 14.98 -10.70
CA LEU A 125 -1.87 15.83 -9.96
C LEU A 125 -1.30 16.27 -8.61
N TYR A 126 -0.60 15.36 -7.94
CA TYR A 126 0.03 15.60 -6.65
C TYR A 126 1.33 14.80 -6.55
N SER A 127 2.30 15.39 -5.90
CA SER A 127 3.50 14.73 -5.42
C SER A 127 3.84 15.26 -4.04
N GLN A 128 4.12 14.38 -3.12
CA GLN A 128 4.64 14.69 -1.80
C GLN A 128 5.90 15.57 -1.91
N LYS A 129 6.05 16.57 -1.03
CA LYS A 129 7.16 17.54 -1.11
C LYS A 129 8.11 17.50 0.08
N THR A 130 7.60 17.17 1.26
CA THR A 130 8.29 17.38 2.53
C THR A 130 8.36 16.15 3.43
N GLY A 131 8.06 14.95 2.92
CA GLY A 131 8.02 13.74 3.73
C GLY A 131 6.73 13.62 4.55
N GLU A 132 5.59 14.03 3.99
CA GLU A 132 4.30 14.09 4.70
C GLU A 132 3.84 12.74 5.25
N PHE A 133 4.37 11.62 4.73
CA PHE A 133 4.01 10.26 5.15
C PHE A 133 5.19 9.47 5.72
N GLU A 134 6.35 10.10 5.91
CA GLU A 134 7.56 9.40 6.38
C GLU A 134 7.47 8.85 7.81
N ASP A 135 6.53 9.35 8.61
CA ASP A 135 6.35 8.96 10.02
C ASP A 135 4.94 8.37 10.25
N MET A 136 4.54 7.45 9.36
CA MET A 136 3.19 6.85 9.38
C MET A 136 2.86 6.14 10.68
N ARG A 137 3.85 5.56 11.36
CA ARG A 137 3.65 4.88 12.65
C ARG A 137 3.22 5.82 13.77
N GLN A 138 3.46 7.12 13.63
CA GLN A 138 3.01 8.16 14.56
C GLN A 138 1.71 8.83 14.10
N MET A 139 1.27 8.59 12.87
CA MET A 139 0.08 9.18 12.30
C MET A 139 -1.17 8.35 12.64
N GLN A 140 -2.34 8.93 12.39
CA GLN A 140 -3.63 8.24 12.51
C GLN A 140 -4.10 7.76 11.14
N SER A 141 -4.81 6.63 11.08
CA SER A 141 -5.46 6.13 9.85
C SER A 141 -6.33 7.19 9.16
N SER A 142 -6.95 8.10 9.92
CA SER A 142 -7.74 9.23 9.41
C SER A 142 -6.95 10.22 8.55
N SER A 143 -5.61 10.28 8.69
CA SER A 143 -4.76 11.07 7.79
C SER A 143 -4.80 10.52 6.38
N VAL A 144 -4.81 9.20 6.24
CA VAL A 144 -4.96 8.50 4.96
C VAL A 144 -6.38 8.70 4.41
N THR A 145 -7.41 8.61 5.27
CA THR A 145 -8.81 8.91 4.88
C THR A 145 -8.92 10.30 4.26
N SER A 146 -8.35 11.30 4.94
CA SER A 146 -8.38 12.70 4.49
C SER A 146 -7.63 12.88 3.17
N PHE A 147 -6.49 12.22 3.01
CA PHE A 147 -5.72 12.23 1.77
C PHE A 147 -6.51 11.61 0.61
N LEU A 148 -7.05 10.41 0.79
CA LEU A 148 -7.84 9.72 -0.24
C LEU A 148 -9.09 10.52 -0.62
N ALA A 149 -9.82 11.06 0.37
CA ALA A 149 -11.00 11.89 0.13
C ALA A 149 -10.66 13.16 -0.68
N ARG A 150 -9.53 13.79 -0.39
CA ARG A 150 -9.05 14.98 -1.12
C ARG A 150 -8.66 14.67 -2.56
N TRP A 151 -8.04 13.51 -2.80
CA TRP A 151 -7.46 13.18 -4.10
C TRP A 151 -8.29 12.15 -4.90
N LYS A 152 -9.47 11.76 -4.47
CA LYS A 152 -10.38 10.96 -5.30
C LYS A 152 -10.87 11.77 -6.51
N PRO A 153 -11.26 11.14 -7.63
CA PRO A 153 -11.89 11.84 -8.74
C PRO A 153 -13.07 12.67 -8.25
N SER A 154 -13.20 13.90 -8.71
CA SER A 154 -14.43 14.66 -8.53
C SER A 154 -15.53 13.89 -9.26
N GLY A 155 -16.65 13.58 -8.58
CA GLY A 155 -17.78 12.90 -9.20
C GLY A 155 -18.16 13.63 -10.50
N LYS A 156 -18.57 12.90 -11.53
CA LYS A 156 -19.16 13.47 -12.74
C LYS A 156 -20.44 14.22 -12.31
N GLY A 157 -20.35 15.54 -12.14
CA GLY A 157 -21.50 16.31 -11.75
C GLY A 157 -21.14 17.68 -11.19
N CYS A 158 -20.34 18.44 -11.92
CA CYS A 158 -20.44 19.88 -12.07
C CYS A 158 -19.36 20.30 -13.07
N SER A 159 -19.66 20.21 -14.36
CA SER A 159 -18.97 21.02 -15.35
C SER A 159 -19.26 22.46 -14.95
N VAL A 160 -18.17 23.24 -14.74
CA VAL A 160 -18.23 24.68 -14.55
C VAL A 160 -18.64 25.32 -15.88
N VAL A 161 -19.90 25.16 -16.24
CA VAL A 161 -20.65 26.01 -17.15
C VAL A 161 -22.12 25.93 -16.73
N GLU A 162 -22.57 26.97 -16.16
CA GLU A 162 -23.90 27.44 -15.81
C GLU A 162 -24.17 27.55 -14.30
N VAL A 163 -23.82 28.73 -13.80
CA VAL A 163 -24.51 29.38 -12.68
C VAL A 163 -25.99 29.51 -13.06
N ARG A 164 -26.83 28.62 -12.50
CA ARG A 164 -28.25 28.82 -12.19
C ARG A 164 -28.79 27.60 -11.50
N CYS A 165 -28.77 27.60 -10.21
CA CYS A 165 -29.78 27.02 -9.35
C CYS A 165 -30.04 27.99 -8.23
#